data_146f0a14feb1753f25ded320f9b06452
#
_entry.id   146f0a14feb1753f25ded320f9b06452
#
_cell.length_a   1.000
_cell.length_b   1.000
_cell.length_c   1.000
_cell.angle_alpha   90.00
_cell.angle_beta   90.00
_cell.angle_gamma   90.00
#
_symmetry.space_group_name_H-M   'P 1'
#
loop_
_entity.id
_entity.type
_entity.pdbx_description
1 polymer ?
#
loop_
_entity_poly.entity_id
_entity_poly.type
_entity_poly.pdbx_seq_one_letter_code
_entity_poly.pdbx_strand_id
1 'polypeptide(L)'
;MRLSPDIRGAFGKLVKKGLAVTRIAQLFDTTRQTVHRWLKRAKHVGREYFKDKLRKPKHAKVTQEVELSILKLRTTFKWGTARIQQGLYSLPDFIKNSVRCVQGVKLSRETINTVLARNKQNGYQHEFKRWNFFRAKCPDELWQIDFKGPFTVQGKKYWFLVCIDDYSRFIVCAEQFDHELTTAETVAVLEKQRRLPNAILSDHGSQFKEQWRKWCIGHGVEAHFAHPSYPQDKGKVERCIQNLNREFINHLRRFPEWLKGKLREYKEWFNHSRFHRGVKAFPVVLYKCNVSNLT
;
A
#
# COMPACT_ATOMS: atom_id res chain seq x y z
N MET A 1 5.68 -34.95 25.50
CA MET A 1 4.31 -35.24 25.00
C MET A 1 3.31 -34.22 25.50
N ARG A 2 2.36 -33.74 24.66
CA ARG A 2 1.37 -32.71 25.08
C ARG A 2 0.14 -33.45 25.62
N LEU A 3 -0.07 -33.43 26.96
CA LEU A 3 -1.21 -34.09 27.59
C LEU A 3 -2.55 -33.50 27.10
N SER A 4 -3.51 -34.32 26.73
CA SER A 4 -4.86 -33.86 26.37
C SER A 4 -5.63 -33.34 27.61
N PRO A 5 -6.65 -32.45 27.40
CA PRO A 5 -7.48 -32.00 28.51
C PRO A 5 -8.13 -33.13 29.33
N ASP A 6 -8.49 -34.23 28.69
CA ASP A 6 -9.11 -35.39 29.33
C ASP A 6 -8.15 -36.13 30.26
N ILE A 7 -6.90 -36.33 29.79
CA ILE A 7 -5.83 -36.88 30.61
C ILE A 7 -5.55 -36.02 31.84
N ARG A 8 -5.48 -34.69 31.62
CA ARG A 8 -5.26 -33.71 32.71
C ARG A 8 -6.37 -33.76 33.76
N GLY A 9 -7.63 -33.93 33.32
CA GLY A 9 -8.79 -34.08 34.19
C GLY A 9 -8.82 -35.41 34.94
N ALA A 10 -8.23 -36.46 34.38
CA ALA A 10 -8.14 -37.76 35.01
C ALA A 10 -7.21 -37.80 36.27
N PHE A 11 -6.21 -36.92 36.35
CA PHE A 11 -5.27 -36.85 37.46
C PHE A 11 -5.98 -36.74 38.82
N GLY A 12 -6.98 -35.89 38.93
CA GLY A 12 -7.76 -35.70 40.15
C GLY A 12 -8.53 -37.00 40.55
N LYS A 13 -9.06 -37.70 39.57
CA LYS A 13 -9.78 -38.98 39.80
C LYS A 13 -8.83 -40.08 40.26
N LEU A 14 -7.62 -40.14 39.69
CA LEU A 14 -6.61 -41.12 40.03
C LEU A 14 -6.06 -40.92 41.45
N VAL A 15 -5.83 -39.69 41.85
CA VAL A 15 -5.42 -39.36 43.22
C VAL A 15 -6.52 -39.74 44.24
N LYS A 16 -7.80 -39.44 43.91
CA LYS A 16 -8.94 -39.88 44.76
C LYS A 16 -9.07 -41.40 44.88
N LYS A 17 -8.58 -42.16 43.89
CA LYS A 17 -8.49 -43.64 43.92
C LYS A 17 -7.24 -44.16 44.63
N GLY A 18 -6.45 -43.28 45.30
CA GLY A 18 -5.29 -43.67 46.10
C GLY A 18 -3.96 -43.76 45.32
N LEU A 19 -3.90 -43.39 44.03
CA LEU A 19 -2.63 -43.42 43.30
C LEU A 19 -1.72 -42.28 43.73
N ALA A 20 -0.47 -42.64 44.07
CA ALA A 20 0.55 -41.64 44.37
C ALA A 20 0.90 -40.78 43.16
N VAL A 21 1.17 -39.45 43.36
CA VAL A 21 1.51 -38.49 42.29
C VAL A 21 2.73 -38.95 41.49
N THR A 22 3.70 -39.60 42.14
CA THR A 22 4.88 -40.20 41.47
C THR A 22 4.47 -41.27 40.45
N ARG A 23 3.52 -42.12 40.80
CA ARG A 23 3.04 -43.19 39.92
C ARG A 23 2.23 -42.63 38.76
N ILE A 24 1.42 -41.61 39.00
CA ILE A 24 0.68 -40.89 37.93
C ILE A 24 1.67 -40.21 36.97
N ALA A 25 2.71 -39.59 37.46
CA ALA A 25 3.72 -38.97 36.64
C ALA A 25 4.43 -39.98 35.73
N GLN A 26 4.77 -41.15 36.24
CA GLN A 26 5.35 -42.27 35.47
C GLN A 26 4.39 -42.83 34.42
N LEU A 27 3.13 -43.09 34.78
CA LEU A 27 2.12 -43.64 33.87
C LEU A 27 1.83 -42.76 32.66
N PHE A 28 1.94 -41.46 32.82
CA PHE A 28 1.63 -40.51 31.76
C PHE A 28 2.87 -39.82 31.17
N ASP A 29 4.07 -40.33 31.42
CA ASP A 29 5.35 -39.78 30.94
C ASP A 29 5.43 -38.27 31.14
N THR A 30 5.25 -37.82 32.39
CA THR A 30 5.25 -36.41 32.75
C THR A 30 5.94 -36.18 34.09
N THR A 31 6.16 -34.90 34.44
CA THR A 31 6.80 -34.56 35.72
C THR A 31 5.77 -34.46 36.86
N ARG A 32 6.21 -34.76 38.08
CA ARG A 32 5.40 -34.57 39.31
C ARG A 32 4.88 -33.10 39.41
N GLN A 33 5.70 -32.13 39.02
CA GLN A 33 5.30 -30.71 39.00
C GLN A 33 4.12 -30.48 38.04
N THR A 34 4.11 -31.13 36.88
CA THR A 34 3.01 -31.06 35.92
C THR A 34 1.73 -31.65 36.50
N VAL A 35 1.81 -32.81 37.18
CA VAL A 35 0.66 -33.42 37.85
C VAL A 35 0.12 -32.48 38.93
N HIS A 36 0.98 -31.95 39.83
CA HIS A 36 0.55 -31.01 40.87
C HIS A 36 -0.10 -29.76 40.29
N ARG A 37 0.46 -29.18 39.20
CA ARG A 37 -0.13 -28.02 38.52
C ARG A 37 -1.56 -28.30 38.04
N TRP A 38 -1.82 -29.46 37.49
CA TRP A 38 -3.15 -29.85 37.05
C TRP A 38 -4.08 -30.22 38.18
N LEU A 39 -3.59 -30.86 39.27
CA LEU A 39 -4.35 -31.07 40.50
C LEU A 39 -4.80 -29.75 41.14
N LYS A 40 -3.95 -28.75 41.15
CA LYS A 40 -4.33 -27.42 41.62
C LYS A 40 -5.47 -26.82 40.80
N ARG A 41 -5.49 -27.06 39.48
CA ARG A 41 -6.58 -26.64 38.60
C ARG A 41 -7.85 -27.48 38.74
N ALA A 42 -7.71 -28.76 39.12
CA ALA A 42 -8.81 -29.67 39.37
C ALA A 42 -9.68 -29.31 40.58
N LYS A 43 -9.25 -28.37 41.42
CA LYS A 43 -10.08 -27.80 42.50
C LYS A 43 -11.26 -27.01 41.95
N HIS A 44 -11.20 -26.55 40.70
CA HIS A 44 -12.28 -25.85 40.03
C HIS A 44 -13.12 -26.86 39.21
N VAL A 45 -14.40 -26.70 39.19
CA VAL A 45 -15.35 -27.59 38.50
C VAL A 45 -15.44 -27.18 37.03
N GLY A 46 -15.27 -28.14 36.12
CA GLY A 46 -15.50 -27.96 34.68
C GLY A 46 -14.32 -28.34 33.80
N ARG A 47 -14.60 -28.90 32.61
CA ARG A 47 -13.61 -29.34 31.62
C ARG A 47 -12.76 -28.17 31.07
N GLU A 48 -13.26 -26.98 31.12
CA GLU A 48 -12.60 -25.75 30.68
C GLU A 48 -11.29 -25.45 31.40
N TYR A 49 -11.19 -25.82 32.69
CA TYR A 49 -9.99 -25.58 33.49
C TYR A 49 -8.79 -26.41 33.08
N PHE A 50 -9.02 -27.49 32.29
CA PHE A 50 -7.96 -28.37 31.76
C PHE A 50 -7.49 -27.97 30.38
N LYS A 51 -8.15 -26.99 29.71
CA LYS A 51 -7.71 -26.43 28.41
C LYS A 51 -6.45 -25.55 28.63
N ASP A 52 -5.60 -25.52 27.61
CA ASP A 52 -4.48 -24.59 27.60
C ASP A 52 -5.02 -23.16 27.57
N LYS A 53 -4.50 -22.33 28.46
CA LYS A 53 -4.82 -20.88 28.40
C LYS A 53 -4.18 -20.29 27.16
N LEU A 54 -4.94 -19.56 26.38
CA LEU A 54 -4.39 -18.75 25.28
C LEU A 54 -3.34 -17.79 25.85
N ARG A 55 -2.11 -17.87 25.34
CA ARG A 55 -1.05 -16.91 25.67
C ARG A 55 -1.38 -15.59 25.00
N LYS A 56 -2.03 -14.69 25.73
CA LYS A 56 -2.19 -13.31 25.28
C LYS A 56 -0.86 -12.58 25.54
N PRO A 57 -0.27 -11.88 24.57
CA PRO A 57 0.88 -11.02 24.83
C PRO A 57 0.50 -9.94 25.86
N LYS A 58 1.42 -9.58 26.75
CA LYS A 58 1.20 -8.55 27.78
C LYS A 58 0.79 -7.20 27.18
N HIS A 59 1.28 -6.90 25.98
CA HIS A 59 0.93 -5.72 25.22
C HIS A 59 0.49 -6.15 23.82
N ALA A 60 -0.76 -5.90 23.48
CA ALA A 60 -1.26 -6.15 22.13
C ALA A 60 -0.73 -5.05 21.20
N LYS A 61 0.06 -5.43 20.18
CA LYS A 61 0.53 -4.48 19.14
C LYS A 61 -0.62 -3.90 18.31
N VAL A 62 -1.75 -4.59 18.29
CA VAL A 62 -2.97 -4.17 17.58
C VAL A 62 -3.98 -3.75 18.61
N THR A 63 -4.07 -2.44 18.84
CA THR A 63 -5.14 -1.81 19.63
C THR A 63 -6.41 -1.69 18.78
N GLN A 64 -7.53 -1.38 19.39
CA GLN A 64 -8.79 -1.15 18.67
C GLN A 64 -8.66 -0.01 17.64
N GLU A 65 -7.93 1.05 17.97
CA GLU A 65 -7.69 2.19 17.06
C GLU A 65 -6.85 1.79 15.86
N VAL A 66 -5.81 0.96 16.06
CA VAL A 66 -4.99 0.42 15.00
C VAL A 66 -5.80 -0.49 14.09
N GLU A 67 -6.65 -1.35 14.65
CA GLU A 67 -7.55 -2.20 13.87
C GLU A 67 -8.52 -1.37 13.03
N LEU A 68 -9.17 -0.37 13.61
CA LEU A 68 -10.03 0.56 12.89
C LEU A 68 -9.29 1.30 11.77
N SER A 69 -8.04 1.69 12.01
CA SER A 69 -7.21 2.33 10.98
C SER A 69 -6.91 1.38 9.82
N ILE A 70 -6.59 0.10 10.09
CA ILE A 70 -6.40 -0.92 9.06
C ILE A 70 -7.67 -1.07 8.21
N LEU A 71 -8.83 -1.18 8.85
CA LEU A 71 -10.11 -1.37 8.17
C LEU A 71 -10.48 -0.13 7.34
N LYS A 72 -10.30 1.08 7.86
CA LYS A 72 -10.55 2.32 7.13
C LYS A 72 -9.67 2.43 5.88
N LEU A 73 -8.36 2.18 6.00
CA LEU A 73 -7.44 2.20 4.86
C LEU A 73 -7.83 1.15 3.81
N ARG A 74 -8.29 -0.03 4.25
CA ARG A 74 -8.78 -1.10 3.37
C ARG A 74 -10.05 -0.70 2.63
N THR A 75 -11.06 -0.23 3.35
CA THR A 75 -12.37 0.09 2.77
C THR A 75 -12.33 1.34 1.90
N THR A 76 -11.61 2.38 2.35
CA THR A 76 -11.55 3.67 1.67
C THR A 76 -10.71 3.61 0.39
N PHE A 77 -9.50 3.06 0.46
CA PHE A 77 -8.55 3.08 -0.65
C PHE A 77 -8.38 1.74 -1.35
N LYS A 78 -9.04 0.68 -0.87
CA LYS A 78 -8.89 -0.71 -1.38
C LYS A 78 -7.44 -1.20 -1.33
N TRP A 79 -6.66 -0.74 -0.35
CA TRP A 79 -5.25 -1.09 -0.21
C TRP A 79 -5.04 -2.53 0.22
N GLY A 80 -4.00 -3.18 -0.32
CA GLY A 80 -3.50 -4.47 0.17
C GLY A 80 -2.60 -4.30 1.40
N THR A 81 -2.28 -5.42 2.07
CA THR A 81 -1.53 -5.45 3.35
C THR A 81 -0.22 -4.64 3.32
N ALA A 82 0.56 -4.71 2.24
CA ALA A 82 1.81 -3.97 2.13
C ALA A 82 1.62 -2.45 2.06
N ARG A 83 0.53 -1.99 1.44
CA ARG A 83 0.21 -0.56 1.37
C ARG A 83 -0.36 -0.07 2.68
N ILE A 84 -1.21 -0.86 3.35
CA ILE A 84 -1.72 -0.56 4.69
C ILE A 84 -0.55 -0.46 5.68
N GLN A 85 0.42 -1.37 5.62
CA GLN A 85 1.63 -1.32 6.45
C GLN A 85 2.36 0.02 6.33
N GLN A 86 2.54 0.49 5.09
CA GLN A 86 3.14 1.80 4.86
C GLN A 86 2.29 2.96 5.34
N GLY A 87 0.98 2.91 5.06
CA GLY A 87 0.05 3.95 5.47
C GLY A 87 -0.06 4.09 6.98
N LEU A 88 0.06 3.00 7.75
CA LEU A 88 0.15 3.04 9.21
C LEU A 88 1.46 3.67 9.71
N TYR A 89 2.51 3.64 8.90
CA TYR A 89 3.79 4.25 9.24
C TYR A 89 3.83 5.73 8.87
N SER A 90 3.42 6.08 7.65
CA SER A 90 3.46 7.45 7.13
C SER A 90 2.35 7.69 6.11
N LEU A 91 1.53 8.71 6.37
CA LEU A 91 0.54 9.28 5.45
C LEU A 91 0.69 10.80 5.41
N PRO A 92 0.33 11.46 4.29
CA PRO A 92 0.14 12.91 4.29
C PRO A 92 -0.90 13.34 5.31
N ASP A 93 -0.67 14.45 6.01
CA ASP A 93 -1.54 14.88 7.11
C ASP A 93 -2.99 15.09 6.66
N PHE A 94 -3.21 15.58 5.44
CA PHE A 94 -4.56 15.75 4.92
C PHE A 94 -5.32 14.42 4.75
N ILE A 95 -4.64 13.33 4.34
CA ILE A 95 -5.24 11.98 4.28
C ILE A 95 -5.45 11.45 5.70
N LYS A 96 -4.41 11.54 6.55
CA LYS A 96 -4.46 11.10 7.95
C LYS A 96 -5.65 11.71 8.69
N ASN A 97 -5.83 13.03 8.58
CA ASN A 97 -6.90 13.76 9.27
C ASN A 97 -8.28 13.40 8.70
N SER A 98 -8.41 13.29 7.37
CA SER A 98 -9.67 12.96 6.71
C SER A 98 -10.19 11.57 7.03
N VAL A 99 -9.30 10.57 7.13
CA VAL A 99 -9.68 9.19 7.48
C VAL A 99 -9.46 8.85 8.95
N ARG A 100 -8.90 9.76 9.74
CA ARG A 100 -8.60 9.60 11.18
C ARG A 100 -7.85 8.30 11.45
N CYS A 101 -6.68 8.13 10.79
CA CYS A 101 -5.82 6.96 10.95
C CYS A 101 -4.68 7.22 11.93
N VAL A 102 -4.36 6.21 12.74
CA VAL A 102 -3.17 6.21 13.61
C VAL A 102 -1.91 6.11 12.75
N GLN A 103 -0.85 6.80 13.14
CA GLN A 103 0.45 6.83 12.47
C GLN A 103 1.58 6.33 13.37
N GLY A 104 2.74 6.05 12.76
CA GLY A 104 3.93 5.58 13.48
C GLY A 104 3.87 4.11 13.90
N VAL A 105 2.87 3.35 13.46
CA VAL A 105 2.66 1.96 13.88
C VAL A 105 3.41 1.01 12.94
N LYS A 106 4.33 0.21 13.51
CA LYS A 106 5.07 -0.84 12.80
C LYS A 106 4.41 -2.21 13.03
N LEU A 107 3.72 -2.73 12.03
CA LEU A 107 3.13 -4.07 12.02
C LEU A 107 3.69 -4.91 10.89
N SER A 108 3.74 -6.24 11.07
CA SER A 108 4.02 -7.15 9.96
C SER A 108 2.80 -7.26 9.02
N ARG A 109 3.05 -7.59 7.75
CA ARG A 109 1.97 -7.83 6.78
C ARG A 109 1.06 -8.98 7.20
N GLU A 110 1.62 -9.98 7.87
CA GLU A 110 0.88 -11.13 8.39
C GLU A 110 -0.09 -10.71 9.52
N THR A 111 0.36 -9.84 10.43
CA THR A 111 -0.52 -9.26 11.46
C THR A 111 -1.68 -8.50 10.82
N ILE A 112 -1.39 -7.66 9.80
CA ILE A 112 -2.44 -6.91 9.09
C ILE A 112 -3.39 -7.88 8.37
N ASN A 113 -2.85 -8.93 7.72
CA ASN A 113 -3.69 -9.93 7.05
C ASN A 113 -4.58 -10.68 8.03
N THR A 114 -4.09 -11.00 9.21
CA THR A 114 -4.88 -11.63 10.30
C THR A 114 -6.03 -10.72 10.74
N VAL A 115 -5.79 -9.41 10.86
CA VAL A 115 -6.84 -8.43 11.17
C VAL A 115 -7.88 -8.38 10.06
N LEU A 116 -7.45 -8.32 8.81
CA LEU A 116 -8.37 -8.29 7.66
C LEU A 116 -9.16 -9.59 7.55
N ALA A 117 -8.53 -10.75 7.79
CA ALA A 117 -9.19 -12.06 7.73
C ALA A 117 -10.31 -12.20 8.77
N ARG A 118 -10.05 -11.82 10.03
CA ARG A 118 -11.08 -11.90 11.08
C ARG A 118 -12.25 -10.93 10.83
N ASN A 119 -12.03 -9.85 10.09
CA ASN A 119 -13.05 -8.91 9.66
C ASN A 119 -13.61 -9.23 8.25
N LYS A 120 -13.34 -10.41 7.70
CA LYS A 120 -13.79 -10.87 6.37
C LYS A 120 -13.43 -9.90 5.23
N GLN A 121 -12.31 -9.20 5.34
CA GLN A 121 -11.81 -8.24 4.35
C GLN A 121 -10.48 -8.66 3.69
N ASN A 122 -10.08 -9.92 3.87
CA ASN A 122 -8.93 -10.50 3.18
C ASN A 122 -9.32 -11.00 1.79
N GLY A 123 -8.33 -11.06 0.91
CA GLY A 123 -8.44 -11.67 -0.41
C GLY A 123 -8.87 -10.70 -1.52
N TYR A 124 -7.99 -10.60 -2.53
CA TYR A 124 -8.29 -10.33 -3.92
C TYR A 124 -7.45 -11.35 -4.69
N GLN A 125 -8.09 -12.31 -5.30
CA GLN A 125 -7.42 -13.16 -6.28
C GLN A 125 -7.38 -12.37 -7.59
N HIS A 126 -6.19 -11.95 -8.00
CA HIS A 126 -5.96 -11.44 -9.34
C HIS A 126 -5.25 -12.54 -10.13
N GLU A 127 -5.83 -12.95 -11.24
CA GLU A 127 -5.09 -13.69 -12.25
C GLU A 127 -3.95 -12.84 -12.77
N PHE A 128 -2.73 -13.31 -12.59
CA PHE A 128 -1.53 -12.64 -13.10
C PHE A 128 -1.34 -13.01 -14.56
N LYS A 129 -1.68 -12.10 -15.50
CA LYS A 129 -1.20 -12.19 -16.88
C LYS A 129 0.29 -11.85 -16.90
N ARG A 130 1.12 -12.71 -17.50
CA ARG A 130 2.54 -12.39 -17.74
C ARG A 130 2.59 -11.38 -18.90
N TRP A 131 3.22 -10.23 -18.64
CA TRP A 131 3.41 -9.16 -19.60
C TRP A 131 4.90 -8.94 -19.83
N ASN A 132 5.30 -8.69 -21.08
CA ASN A 132 6.66 -8.25 -21.36
C ASN A 132 6.77 -6.76 -21.01
N PHE A 133 7.49 -6.46 -19.95
CA PHE A 133 7.72 -5.07 -19.52
C PHE A 133 9.03 -4.56 -20.11
N PHE A 134 8.99 -3.45 -20.83
CA PHE A 134 10.17 -2.63 -21.00
C PHE A 134 10.33 -1.71 -19.77
N ARG A 135 11.53 -1.27 -19.51
CA ARG A 135 11.85 -0.28 -18.48
C ARG A 135 13.06 0.51 -18.94
N ALA A 136 13.01 1.84 -18.84
CA ALA A 136 14.15 2.71 -19.00
C ALA A 136 15.30 2.26 -18.08
N LYS A 137 16.54 2.45 -18.52
CA LYS A 137 17.74 1.99 -17.81
C LYS A 137 18.16 2.95 -16.70
N CYS A 138 17.83 4.23 -16.86
CA CYS A 138 18.18 5.29 -15.92
C CYS A 138 17.08 6.35 -15.82
N PRO A 139 17.10 7.23 -14.79
CA PRO A 139 16.23 8.37 -14.70
C PRO A 139 16.37 9.30 -15.91
N ASP A 140 15.26 9.93 -16.29
CA ASP A 140 15.13 10.88 -17.39
C ASP A 140 15.48 10.31 -18.79
N GLU A 141 15.68 9.00 -18.92
CA GLU A 141 15.77 8.35 -20.24
C GLU A 141 14.42 8.39 -20.96
N LEU A 142 13.34 8.10 -20.23
CA LEU A 142 11.98 8.13 -20.77
C LEU A 142 10.99 8.60 -19.70
N TRP A 143 10.21 9.62 -20.03
CA TRP A 143 9.02 9.97 -19.27
C TRP A 143 7.76 9.46 -19.95
N GLN A 144 6.75 9.14 -19.17
CA GLN A 144 5.41 8.81 -19.65
C GLN A 144 4.44 9.90 -19.18
N ILE A 145 3.68 10.47 -20.11
CA ILE A 145 2.71 11.53 -19.87
C ILE A 145 1.30 11.08 -20.24
N ASP A 146 0.33 11.45 -19.44
CA ASP A 146 -1.07 11.13 -19.71
C ASP A 146 -2.02 12.10 -18.97
N PHE A 147 -3.26 12.18 -19.47
CA PHE A 147 -4.32 13.01 -18.90
C PHE A 147 -5.40 12.17 -18.23
N LYS A 148 -6.02 12.74 -17.22
CA LYS A 148 -7.21 12.18 -16.59
C LYS A 148 -8.28 13.26 -16.46
N GLY A 149 -9.40 13.07 -17.11
CA GLY A 149 -10.55 13.98 -17.03
C GLY A 149 -11.64 13.63 -18.04
N PRO A 150 -12.76 14.38 -18.05
CA PRO A 150 -13.15 15.28 -16.96
C PRO A 150 -13.61 14.55 -15.71
N PHE A 151 -13.37 15.14 -14.54
CA PHE A 151 -13.90 14.70 -13.25
C PHE A 151 -14.70 15.82 -12.61
N THR A 152 -15.97 15.56 -12.25
CA THR A 152 -16.86 16.61 -11.74
C THR A 152 -16.86 16.65 -10.21
N VAL A 153 -16.58 17.84 -9.66
CA VAL A 153 -16.64 18.16 -8.23
C VAL A 153 -17.46 19.44 -8.07
N GLN A 154 -18.50 19.41 -7.27
CA GLN A 154 -19.39 20.56 -7.00
C GLN A 154 -19.85 21.30 -8.28
N GLY A 155 -20.23 20.51 -9.32
CA GLY A 155 -20.70 21.04 -10.61
C GLY A 155 -19.61 21.53 -11.56
N LYS A 156 -18.34 21.65 -11.13
CA LYS A 156 -17.22 22.04 -11.97
C LYS A 156 -16.44 20.82 -12.46
N LYS A 157 -15.94 20.89 -13.70
CA LYS A 157 -15.12 19.83 -14.31
C LYS A 157 -13.65 20.12 -14.06
N TYR A 158 -12.87 19.09 -13.82
CA TYR A 158 -11.43 19.14 -13.59
C TYR A 158 -10.71 18.09 -14.43
N TRP A 159 -9.52 18.45 -14.88
CA TRP A 159 -8.59 17.58 -15.59
C TRP A 159 -7.27 17.51 -14.83
N PHE A 160 -6.59 16.41 -14.96
CA PHE A 160 -5.31 16.17 -14.29
C PHE A 160 -4.28 15.74 -15.34
N LEU A 161 -3.16 16.45 -15.40
CA LEU A 161 -1.99 16.04 -16.15
C LEU A 161 -1.06 15.29 -15.20
N VAL A 162 -0.59 14.13 -15.63
CA VAL A 162 0.37 13.31 -14.87
C VAL A 162 1.53 12.93 -15.77
N CYS A 163 2.75 13.23 -15.32
CA CYS A 163 3.98 12.79 -15.96
C CYS A 163 4.85 12.05 -14.95
N ILE A 164 5.33 10.87 -15.34
CA ILE A 164 6.19 10.03 -14.50
C ILE A 164 7.48 9.67 -15.22
N ASP A 165 8.55 9.53 -14.47
CA ASP A 165 9.78 8.89 -14.94
C ASP A 165 9.59 7.37 -15.06
N ASP A 166 9.92 6.80 -16.21
CA ASP A 166 9.72 5.38 -16.50
C ASP A 166 10.61 4.47 -15.65
N TYR A 167 11.83 4.88 -15.35
CA TYR A 167 12.77 4.09 -14.57
C TYR A 167 12.39 4.00 -13.10
N SER A 168 12.20 5.15 -12.47
CA SER A 168 12.00 5.28 -11.02
C SER A 168 10.55 5.25 -10.57
N ARG A 169 9.59 5.53 -11.48
CA ARG A 169 8.17 5.81 -11.17
C ARG A 169 7.96 7.12 -10.41
N PHE A 170 8.96 7.99 -10.39
CA PHE A 170 8.86 9.30 -9.79
C PHE A 170 7.83 10.14 -10.55
N ILE A 171 6.89 10.75 -9.83
CA ILE A 171 5.96 11.71 -10.43
C ILE A 171 6.73 13.01 -10.66
N VAL A 172 7.08 13.27 -11.90
CA VAL A 172 7.77 14.49 -12.31
C VAL A 172 6.84 15.69 -12.17
N CYS A 173 5.67 15.62 -12.78
CA CYS A 173 4.61 16.60 -12.56
C CYS A 173 3.24 15.93 -12.39
N ALA A 174 2.41 16.54 -11.56
CA ALA A 174 0.99 16.24 -11.41
C ALA A 174 0.30 17.59 -11.17
N GLU A 175 -0.49 18.03 -12.12
CA GLU A 175 -1.15 19.32 -12.10
C GLU A 175 -2.64 19.16 -12.38
N GLN A 176 -3.47 20.05 -11.81
CA GLN A 176 -4.91 20.05 -12.02
C GLN A 176 -5.36 21.33 -12.73
N PHE A 177 -6.39 21.20 -13.57
CA PHE A 177 -6.96 22.27 -14.36
C PHE A 177 -8.49 22.19 -14.31
N ASP A 178 -9.14 23.31 -14.51
CA ASP A 178 -10.61 23.42 -14.58
C ASP A 178 -11.14 23.37 -16.03
N HIS A 179 -10.27 23.10 -16.98
CA HIS A 179 -10.54 22.94 -18.42
C HIS A 179 -9.65 21.86 -19.03
N GLU A 180 -9.98 21.44 -20.24
CA GLU A 180 -9.14 20.55 -21.02
C GLU A 180 -7.88 21.28 -21.51
N LEU A 181 -6.71 20.70 -21.26
CA LEU A 181 -5.44 21.34 -21.57
C LEU A 181 -5.18 21.44 -23.07
N THR A 182 -4.58 22.54 -23.43
CA THR A 182 -3.97 22.76 -24.74
C THR A 182 -2.54 22.21 -24.78
N THR A 183 -1.97 22.09 -25.99
CA THR A 183 -0.54 21.76 -26.17
C THR A 183 0.35 22.79 -25.46
N ALA A 184 0.05 24.07 -25.58
CA ALA A 184 0.85 25.15 -24.98
C ALA A 184 0.90 25.06 -23.44
N GLU A 185 -0.23 24.77 -22.80
CA GLU A 185 -0.30 24.58 -21.35
C GLU A 185 0.45 23.33 -20.90
N THR A 186 0.35 22.25 -21.68
CA THR A 186 1.10 21.00 -21.41
C THR A 186 2.61 21.26 -21.46
N VAL A 187 3.07 21.97 -22.48
CA VAL A 187 4.46 22.39 -22.63
C VAL A 187 4.89 23.27 -21.46
N ALA A 188 4.10 24.29 -21.11
CA ALA A 188 4.41 25.19 -20.00
C ALA A 188 4.56 24.48 -18.64
N VAL A 189 3.85 23.35 -18.43
CA VAL A 189 4.05 22.52 -17.23
C VAL A 189 5.39 21.79 -17.28
N LEU A 190 5.79 21.29 -18.45
CA LEU A 190 7.07 20.60 -18.59
C LEU A 190 8.26 21.54 -18.51
N GLU A 191 8.17 22.75 -19.04
CA GLU A 191 9.23 23.78 -18.97
C GLU A 191 9.52 24.25 -17.54
N LYS A 192 8.56 24.10 -16.63
CA LYS A 192 8.79 24.36 -15.19
C LYS A 192 9.66 23.30 -14.51
N GLN A 193 9.91 22.18 -15.18
CA GLN A 193 10.76 21.15 -14.61
C GLN A 193 12.24 21.53 -14.78
N ARG A 194 13.07 21.19 -13.78
CA ARG A 194 14.50 21.55 -13.77
C ARG A 194 15.31 20.93 -14.91
N ARG A 195 14.82 19.86 -15.48
CA ARG A 195 15.46 19.09 -16.56
C ARG A 195 14.38 18.39 -17.37
N LEU A 196 14.70 18.08 -18.60
CA LEU A 196 13.85 17.36 -19.53
C LEU A 196 14.42 15.94 -19.76
N PRO A 197 13.60 14.97 -20.19
CA PRO A 197 14.05 13.63 -20.47
C PRO A 197 14.64 13.53 -21.89
N ASN A 198 15.30 12.39 -22.18
CA ASN A 198 15.69 12.08 -23.55
C ASN A 198 14.47 11.82 -24.46
N ALA A 199 13.43 11.16 -23.91
CA ALA A 199 12.21 10.86 -24.65
C ALA A 199 10.96 11.03 -23.79
N ILE A 200 9.81 11.32 -24.42
CA ILE A 200 8.49 11.35 -23.79
C ILE A 200 7.54 10.47 -24.55
N LEU A 201 6.93 9.49 -23.87
CA LEU A 201 5.87 8.64 -24.38
C LEU A 201 4.49 9.24 -24.04
N SER A 202 3.73 9.56 -25.07
CA SER A 202 2.35 10.07 -24.98
C SER A 202 1.37 9.17 -25.78
N ASP A 203 0.08 9.48 -25.69
CA ASP A 203 -0.91 8.95 -26.66
C ASP A 203 -0.97 9.84 -27.92
N HIS A 204 -1.96 9.54 -28.78
CA HIS A 204 -2.26 10.32 -29.98
C HIS A 204 -3.29 11.44 -29.72
N GLY A 205 -3.44 11.88 -28.47
CA GLY A 205 -4.37 12.95 -28.11
C GLY A 205 -4.12 14.25 -28.89
N SER A 206 -5.13 15.11 -28.93
CA SER A 206 -5.08 16.39 -29.64
C SER A 206 -3.93 17.29 -29.15
N GLN A 207 -3.54 17.16 -27.89
CA GLN A 207 -2.47 17.91 -27.24
C GLN A 207 -1.07 17.50 -27.71
N PHE A 208 -0.92 16.29 -28.31
CA PHE A 208 0.37 15.72 -28.72
C PHE A 208 0.57 15.68 -30.23
N LYS A 209 0.04 16.70 -30.95
CA LYS A 209 0.15 16.81 -32.40
C LYS A 209 1.40 17.61 -32.84
N GLU A 210 1.27 18.38 -33.91
CA GLU A 210 2.38 19.05 -34.57
C GLU A 210 3.15 20.04 -33.67
N GLN A 211 2.46 20.87 -32.89
CA GLN A 211 3.10 21.82 -31.98
C GLN A 211 3.90 21.11 -30.88
N TRP A 212 3.39 19.98 -30.36
CA TRP A 212 4.08 19.12 -29.43
C TRP A 212 5.38 18.57 -30.02
N ARG A 213 5.33 18.05 -31.26
CA ARG A 213 6.52 17.52 -31.95
C ARG A 213 7.57 18.60 -32.17
N LYS A 214 7.15 19.81 -32.61
CA LYS A 214 8.03 20.97 -32.79
C LYS A 214 8.72 21.35 -31.47
N TRP A 215 7.99 21.38 -30.38
CA TRP A 215 8.54 21.64 -29.07
C TRP A 215 9.55 20.57 -28.64
N CYS A 216 9.23 19.30 -28.77
CA CYS A 216 10.13 18.20 -28.46
C CYS A 216 11.45 18.32 -29.25
N ILE A 217 11.38 18.51 -30.56
CA ILE A 217 12.55 18.70 -31.43
C ILE A 217 13.40 19.91 -30.96
N GLY A 218 12.75 21.04 -30.67
CA GLY A 218 13.43 22.27 -30.24
C GLY A 218 14.17 22.11 -28.89
N HIS A 219 13.80 21.13 -28.07
CA HIS A 219 14.39 20.85 -26.77
C HIS A 219 15.23 19.57 -26.73
N GLY A 220 15.49 18.94 -27.88
CA GLY A 220 16.27 17.71 -27.97
C GLY A 220 15.58 16.50 -27.32
N VAL A 221 14.24 16.52 -27.24
CA VAL A 221 13.43 15.44 -26.68
C VAL A 221 12.83 14.60 -27.79
N GLU A 222 12.94 13.27 -27.71
CA GLU A 222 12.28 12.37 -28.66
C GLU A 222 10.80 12.19 -28.29
N ALA A 223 9.88 12.49 -29.22
CA ALA A 223 8.46 12.28 -29.04
C ALA A 223 8.09 10.85 -29.44
N HIS A 224 7.81 10.00 -28.47
CA HIS A 224 7.30 8.65 -28.67
C HIS A 224 5.78 8.61 -28.50
N PHE A 225 5.11 7.80 -29.31
CA PHE A 225 3.66 7.63 -29.26
C PHE A 225 3.33 6.15 -28.99
N ALA A 226 2.40 5.93 -28.07
CA ALA A 226 1.92 4.59 -27.77
C ALA A 226 1.29 3.94 -29.01
N HIS A 227 1.56 2.66 -29.24
CA HIS A 227 0.95 1.95 -30.34
C HIS A 227 -0.58 1.86 -30.17
N PRO A 228 -1.35 2.12 -31.21
CA PRO A 228 -2.80 1.94 -31.17
C PRO A 228 -3.16 0.53 -30.69
N SER A 229 -4.10 0.44 -29.75
CA SER A 229 -4.56 -0.82 -29.17
C SER A 229 -3.51 -1.62 -28.37
N TYR A 230 -2.39 -1.02 -27.97
CA TYR A 230 -1.37 -1.65 -27.16
C TYR A 230 -1.27 -0.99 -25.76
N PRO A 231 -2.17 -1.35 -24.82
CA PRO A 231 -2.25 -0.69 -23.49
C PRO A 231 -0.98 -0.84 -22.66
N GLN A 232 -0.08 -1.74 -23.07
CA GLN A 232 1.15 -2.06 -22.34
C GLN A 232 2.15 -0.92 -22.36
N ASP A 233 2.19 -0.13 -23.45
CA ASP A 233 3.17 0.94 -23.62
C ASP A 233 3.02 2.01 -22.54
N LYS A 234 1.79 2.38 -22.20
CA LYS A 234 1.44 3.39 -21.17
C LYS A 234 1.08 2.80 -19.80
N GLY A 235 1.19 1.49 -19.62
CA GLY A 235 0.71 0.80 -18.41
C GLY A 235 1.29 1.33 -17.10
N LYS A 236 2.40 2.06 -17.13
CA LYS A 236 3.06 2.63 -15.94
C LYS A 236 2.42 3.95 -15.52
N VAL A 237 2.22 4.88 -16.46
CA VAL A 237 1.51 6.15 -16.17
C VAL A 237 0.04 5.86 -15.88
N GLU A 238 -0.61 4.94 -16.60
CA GLU A 238 -1.96 4.51 -16.30
C GLU A 238 -2.09 3.94 -14.89
N ARG A 239 -1.11 3.13 -14.45
CA ARG A 239 -1.07 2.62 -13.07
C ARG A 239 -0.88 3.75 -12.06
N CYS A 240 -0.07 4.76 -12.39
CA CYS A 240 0.08 5.95 -11.55
C CYS A 240 -1.26 6.69 -11.44
N ILE A 241 -1.94 6.94 -12.55
CA ILE A 241 -3.27 7.56 -12.60
C ILE A 241 -4.31 6.73 -11.84
N GLN A 242 -4.30 5.40 -11.96
CA GLN A 242 -5.18 4.54 -11.14
C GLN A 242 -4.94 4.72 -9.64
N ASN A 243 -3.69 4.86 -9.21
CA ASN A 243 -3.38 5.14 -7.81
C ASN A 243 -3.88 6.53 -7.41
N LEU A 244 -3.59 7.55 -8.22
CA LEU A 244 -4.08 8.92 -8.00
C LEU A 244 -5.61 8.96 -7.92
N ASN A 245 -6.31 8.27 -8.81
CA ASN A 245 -7.76 8.14 -8.78
C ASN A 245 -8.26 7.56 -7.45
N ARG A 246 -7.67 6.45 -7.00
CA ARG A 246 -8.10 5.75 -5.78
C ARG A 246 -7.76 6.49 -4.50
N GLU A 247 -6.63 7.19 -4.50
CA GLU A 247 -6.04 7.78 -3.29
C GLU A 247 -6.35 9.28 -3.17
N PHE A 248 -6.74 9.94 -4.26
CA PHE A 248 -6.99 11.37 -4.31
C PHE A 248 -8.27 11.74 -5.07
N ILE A 249 -8.34 11.54 -6.39
CA ILE A 249 -9.40 12.10 -7.25
C ILE A 249 -10.80 11.62 -6.83
N ASN A 250 -10.98 10.33 -6.56
CA ASN A 250 -12.28 9.77 -6.17
C ASN A 250 -12.80 10.32 -4.83
N HIS A 251 -11.93 10.93 -4.05
CA HIS A 251 -12.29 11.51 -2.75
C HIS A 251 -12.61 13.01 -2.83
N LEU A 252 -12.34 13.68 -3.95
CA LEU A 252 -12.59 15.11 -4.13
C LEU A 252 -14.08 15.49 -3.99
N ARG A 253 -14.99 14.57 -4.29
CA ARG A 253 -16.44 14.80 -4.05
C ARG A 253 -16.77 14.91 -2.56
N ARG A 254 -16.04 14.16 -1.73
CA ARG A 254 -16.20 14.16 -0.26
C ARG A 254 -15.35 15.23 0.42
N PHE A 255 -14.19 15.54 -0.18
CA PHE A 255 -13.18 16.46 0.35
C PHE A 255 -12.79 17.47 -0.74
N PRO A 256 -13.70 18.36 -1.15
CA PRO A 256 -13.43 19.31 -2.24
C PRO A 256 -12.31 20.30 -1.91
N GLU A 257 -12.04 20.54 -0.63
CA GLU A 257 -10.91 21.35 -0.16
C GLU A 257 -9.54 20.83 -0.59
N TRP A 258 -9.44 19.53 -0.95
CA TRP A 258 -8.20 18.95 -1.48
C TRP A 258 -7.77 19.54 -2.83
N LEU A 259 -8.70 20.11 -3.60
CA LEU A 259 -8.38 20.85 -4.82
C LEU A 259 -7.44 22.03 -4.55
N LYS A 260 -7.42 22.56 -3.31
CA LYS A 260 -6.56 23.67 -2.92
C LYS A 260 -5.18 23.17 -2.45
N GLY A 261 -4.31 22.79 -3.40
CA GLY A 261 -2.90 22.49 -3.13
C GLY A 261 -2.58 21.08 -2.60
N LYS A 262 -3.57 20.23 -2.25
CA LYS A 262 -3.30 18.90 -1.71
C LYS A 262 -2.74 17.91 -2.75
N LEU A 263 -2.92 18.16 -4.03
CA LEU A 263 -2.28 17.40 -5.09
C LEU A 263 -0.75 17.46 -5.01
N ARG A 264 -0.19 18.62 -4.65
CA ARG A 264 1.23 18.80 -4.42
C ARG A 264 1.72 17.98 -3.23
N GLU A 265 1.00 18.00 -2.10
CA GLU A 265 1.32 17.18 -0.93
C GLU A 265 1.23 15.68 -1.26
N TYR A 266 0.25 15.26 -2.06
CA TYR A 266 0.13 13.89 -2.54
C TYR A 266 1.35 13.49 -3.39
N LYS A 267 1.80 14.34 -4.34
CA LYS A 267 2.98 14.11 -5.17
C LYS A 267 4.23 13.93 -4.31
N GLU A 268 4.46 14.83 -3.35
CA GLU A 268 5.60 14.73 -2.44
C GLU A 268 5.57 13.44 -1.62
N TRP A 269 4.43 13.09 -1.04
CA TRP A 269 4.27 11.83 -0.32
C TRP A 269 4.49 10.62 -1.24
N PHE A 270 3.92 10.63 -2.45
CA PHE A 270 4.09 9.54 -3.41
C PHE A 270 5.56 9.31 -3.74
N ASN A 271 6.31 10.37 -3.98
CA ASN A 271 7.70 10.30 -4.37
C ASN A 271 8.65 9.91 -3.23
N HIS A 272 8.42 10.44 -2.03
CA HIS A 272 9.37 10.34 -0.92
C HIS A 272 9.02 9.24 0.10
N SER A 273 7.73 8.99 0.32
CA SER A 273 7.28 8.15 1.41
C SER A 273 6.50 6.91 0.98
N ARG A 274 6.08 6.83 -0.29
CA ARG A 274 5.31 5.71 -0.80
C ARG A 274 6.21 4.69 -1.49
N PHE A 275 6.45 3.54 -0.84
CA PHE A 275 7.23 2.44 -1.44
C PHE A 275 6.57 1.90 -2.70
N HIS A 276 7.25 1.91 -3.82
CA HIS A 276 6.74 1.44 -5.10
C HIS A 276 7.15 -0.01 -5.35
N ARG A 277 6.16 -0.93 -5.27
CA ARG A 277 6.40 -2.38 -5.37
C ARG A 277 7.04 -2.82 -6.69
N GLY A 278 6.72 -2.17 -7.80
CA GLY A 278 7.25 -2.52 -9.12
C GLY A 278 8.75 -2.24 -9.27
N VAL A 279 9.27 -1.22 -8.58
CA VAL A 279 10.70 -0.88 -8.57
C VAL A 279 11.38 -1.24 -7.24
N LYS A 280 10.61 -1.73 -6.25
CA LYS A 280 11.09 -2.17 -4.93
C LYS A 280 11.84 -1.07 -4.14
N ALA A 281 11.49 0.19 -4.37
CA ALA A 281 12.12 1.35 -3.75
C ALA A 281 11.13 2.51 -3.56
N PHE A 282 11.53 3.55 -2.84
CA PHE A 282 10.88 4.85 -2.91
C PHE A 282 11.28 5.53 -4.22
N PRO A 283 10.34 6.10 -5.01
CA PRO A 283 10.65 6.70 -6.30
C PRO A 283 11.80 7.70 -6.28
N VAL A 284 11.86 8.55 -5.26
CA VAL A 284 12.91 9.57 -5.11
C VAL A 284 14.31 8.98 -5.00
N VAL A 285 14.47 7.82 -4.36
CA VAL A 285 15.78 7.18 -4.18
C VAL A 285 16.36 6.81 -5.55
N LEU A 286 15.55 6.20 -6.41
CA LEU A 286 15.99 5.81 -7.76
C LEU A 286 16.14 7.02 -8.68
N TYR A 287 15.32 8.06 -8.52
CA TYR A 287 15.36 9.25 -9.36
C TYR A 287 16.59 10.13 -9.07
N LYS A 288 17.10 10.12 -7.84
CA LYS A 288 18.30 10.87 -7.43
C LYS A 288 19.61 10.14 -7.65
N CYS A 289 19.62 8.81 -7.73
CA CYS A 289 20.84 8.00 -7.80
C CYS A 289 21.78 8.33 -8.97
N ASN A 290 21.34 9.05 -10.01
CA ASN A 290 22.20 9.42 -11.15
C ASN A 290 22.87 10.81 -11.02
N VAL A 291 22.57 11.58 -9.98
CA VAL A 291 23.19 12.92 -9.84
C VAL A 291 24.61 12.84 -9.28
N SER A 292 24.96 11.75 -8.60
CA SER A 292 26.28 11.55 -7.99
C SER A 292 27.34 10.92 -8.90
N ASN A 293 26.99 10.49 -10.12
CA ASN A 293 27.92 9.87 -11.07
C ASN A 293 28.28 10.79 -12.27
N LEU A 294 27.88 12.05 -12.25
CA LEU A 294 28.14 13.05 -13.29
C LEU A 294 28.92 14.29 -12.78
N THR A 295 29.55 14.16 -11.60
CA THR A 295 30.52 15.17 -11.09
C THR A 295 31.89 14.54 -10.98
#